data_0040fae1eda8c98c16c893e83c458315
#
_entry.id   0040fae1eda8c98c16c893e83c458315
#
_cell.length_a   1.000
_cell.length_b   1.000
_cell.length_c   1.000
_cell.angle_alpha   90.00
_cell.angle_beta   90.00
_cell.angle_gamma   90.00
#
_symmetry.space_group_name_H-M   'P 1'
#
loop_
_entity.id
_entity.type
_entity.pdbx_description
1 polymer ?
#
loop_
_entity_poly.entity_id
_entity_poly.type
_entity_poly.pdbx_seq_one_letter_code
_entity_poly.pdbx_strand_id
1 'polypeptide(L)'
;MTTKRLLVFAIISISVMGQTHLTLYQNQFGLVVEPISKSLHQGSNILTLHNIPEGVIPASIVFDFGETIQVRRQSFQHGWTGIQDASSKLLGQTVIIVMHDGSNFTGTIQKMDGNAFLLSSNSGTEWVTKNDISRIKFNKQTNLDILPTLSAEIVANEALEADGELSYLSRGLDWNADYTVLINKDETKITFTSRVTLSNNTEISFQNASLKLFAGQIHTLNVQRPQKAYRVSAMSRESSMEAVSSSPVMDFHEYQFPTDVNLPAYSENSLFFLEPFTVDMKKKYVFEGGRTEGKGCDISVVFQAVKEGPALPQGVIKSYILNDKGEKSFIGESSLNHTSSGNPIHLKIGNAFDVIGSREITNRA
;
A
#
# COMPACT_ATOMS: atom_id res chain seq x y z
N MET A 1 -6.40 -34.05 60.58
CA MET A 1 -5.47 -33.32 59.75
C MET A 1 -6.11 -33.06 58.40
N THR A 2 -6.68 -31.89 58.21
CA THR A 2 -7.45 -31.53 57.01
C THR A 2 -6.60 -30.59 56.17
N THR A 3 -6.09 -31.10 55.05
CA THR A 3 -5.23 -30.35 54.15
C THR A 3 -6.11 -29.45 53.26
N LYS A 4 -6.09 -28.12 53.50
CA LYS A 4 -6.69 -27.12 52.61
C LYS A 4 -5.83 -26.98 51.35
N ARG A 5 -6.36 -27.41 50.22
CA ARG A 5 -5.80 -27.08 48.88
C ARG A 5 -6.16 -25.64 48.55
N LEU A 6 -5.15 -24.79 48.47
CA LEU A 6 -5.28 -23.43 47.92
C LEU A 6 -5.33 -23.51 46.40
N LEU A 7 -6.50 -23.20 45.80
CA LEU A 7 -6.62 -23.00 44.37
C LEU A 7 -6.11 -21.59 44.06
N VAL A 8 -4.97 -21.51 43.41
CA VAL A 8 -4.46 -20.24 42.82
C VAL A 8 -5.14 -20.07 41.47
N PHE A 9 -6.11 -19.17 41.39
CA PHE A 9 -6.63 -18.70 40.10
C PHE A 9 -5.60 -17.78 39.49
N ALA A 10 -4.91 -18.26 38.45
CA ALA A 10 -4.15 -17.37 37.56
C ALA A 10 -5.16 -16.55 36.76
N ILE A 11 -5.29 -15.27 37.08
CA ILE A 11 -6.00 -14.28 36.26
C ILE A 11 -5.10 -14.06 35.06
N ILE A 12 -5.44 -14.69 33.94
CA ILE A 12 -4.88 -14.34 32.63
C ILE A 12 -5.52 -12.99 32.25
N SER A 13 -4.80 -11.91 32.50
CA SER A 13 -5.14 -10.60 31.94
C SER A 13 -4.94 -10.71 30.42
N ILE A 14 -6.04 -10.89 29.70
CA ILE A 14 -6.08 -10.67 28.26
C ILE A 14 -5.97 -9.14 28.13
N SER A 15 -4.77 -8.64 27.87
CA SER A 15 -4.60 -7.30 27.34
C SER A 15 -5.32 -7.28 26.00
N VAL A 16 -6.43 -6.60 25.91
CA VAL A 16 -7.04 -6.26 24.62
C VAL A 16 -6.08 -5.28 23.98
N MET A 17 -5.08 -5.80 23.25
CA MET A 17 -4.29 -4.98 22.35
C MET A 17 -5.29 -4.41 21.34
N GLY A 18 -5.38 -3.10 21.25
CA GLY A 18 -6.18 -2.44 20.21
C GLY A 18 -5.75 -2.95 18.82
N GLN A 19 -6.62 -2.82 17.88
CA GLN A 19 -6.43 -3.31 16.51
C GLN A 19 -5.75 -2.25 15.65
N THR A 20 -4.86 -2.64 14.74
CA THR A 20 -4.33 -1.76 13.71
C THR A 20 -5.42 -1.40 12.71
N HIS A 21 -5.54 -0.11 12.38
CA HIS A 21 -6.46 0.40 11.38
C HIS A 21 -5.67 0.92 10.17
N LEU A 22 -6.02 0.42 8.99
CA LEU A 22 -5.45 0.84 7.71
C LEU A 22 -6.48 1.57 6.89
N THR A 23 -6.17 2.78 6.46
CA THR A 23 -6.93 3.50 5.43
C THR A 23 -6.04 3.66 4.21
N LEU A 24 -6.35 2.97 3.12
CA LEU A 24 -5.57 3.03 1.88
C LEU A 24 -6.18 4.00 0.89
N TYR A 25 -5.33 4.75 0.20
CA TYR A 25 -5.70 5.76 -0.80
C TYR A 25 -5.19 5.36 -2.18
N GLN A 26 -5.87 5.76 -3.25
CA GLN A 26 -5.46 5.50 -4.64
C GLN A 26 -4.27 6.36 -5.12
N ASN A 27 -3.46 6.91 -4.21
CA ASN A 27 -2.35 7.81 -4.50
C ASN A 27 -1.03 7.32 -3.91
N GLN A 28 -0.86 6.00 -3.77
CA GLN A 28 0.35 5.34 -3.27
C GLN A 28 0.74 5.72 -1.83
N PHE A 29 -0.23 6.01 -0.99
CA PHE A 29 -0.02 6.15 0.45
C PHE A 29 -1.19 5.61 1.25
N GLY A 30 -0.95 5.31 2.54
CA GLY A 30 -1.96 4.88 3.49
C GLY A 30 -1.81 5.60 4.82
N LEU A 31 -2.91 5.76 5.54
CA LEU A 31 -2.93 6.13 6.95
C LEU A 31 -2.92 4.83 7.76
N VAL A 32 -1.97 4.74 8.66
CA VAL A 32 -1.84 3.66 9.64
C VAL A 32 -2.14 4.23 11.02
N VAL A 33 -3.00 3.57 11.78
CA VAL A 33 -3.29 3.89 13.18
C VAL A 33 -3.07 2.61 13.98
N GLU A 34 -2.11 2.65 14.89
CA GLU A 34 -1.70 1.51 15.69
C GLU A 34 -1.86 1.81 17.18
N PRO A 35 -2.41 0.87 17.96
CA PRO A 35 -2.43 1.01 19.40
C PRO A 35 -1.01 0.87 19.94
N ILE A 36 -0.68 1.70 20.92
CA ILE A 36 0.58 1.61 21.66
C ILE A 36 0.29 1.59 23.16
N SER A 37 1.03 0.74 23.87
CA SER A 37 0.99 0.68 25.32
C SER A 37 2.40 0.74 25.88
N LYS A 38 2.63 1.58 26.89
CA LYS A 38 3.95 1.79 27.48
C LYS A 38 3.89 2.09 28.97
N SER A 39 4.69 1.37 29.74
CA SER A 39 4.99 1.71 31.13
C SER A 39 5.85 2.97 31.18
N LEU A 40 5.35 4.04 31.79
CA LEU A 40 6.03 5.31 31.94
C LEU A 40 6.39 5.55 33.41
N HIS A 41 7.57 6.14 33.64
CA HIS A 41 7.99 6.67 34.93
C HIS A 41 7.60 8.16 35.02
N GLN A 42 7.47 8.68 36.22
CA GLN A 42 7.33 10.11 36.42
C GLN A 42 8.53 10.87 35.81
N GLY A 43 8.25 11.90 35.03
CA GLY A 43 9.26 12.69 34.33
C GLY A 43 9.45 12.29 32.87
N SER A 44 10.65 12.44 32.35
CA SER A 44 10.97 12.19 30.92
C SER A 44 11.23 10.71 30.66
N ASN A 45 10.58 10.18 29.62
CA ASN A 45 10.72 8.82 29.13
C ASN A 45 11.05 8.84 27.64
N ILE A 46 11.82 7.85 27.19
CA ILE A 46 12.07 7.64 25.75
C ILE A 46 11.31 6.41 25.27
N LEU A 47 10.42 6.62 24.32
CA LEU A 47 9.76 5.57 23.55
C LEU A 47 10.56 5.36 22.25
N THR A 48 10.91 4.12 21.93
CA THR A 48 11.58 3.75 20.68
C THR A 48 10.82 2.63 20.00
N LEU A 49 10.47 2.83 18.72
CA LEU A 49 9.72 1.91 17.88
C LEU A 49 10.55 1.58 16.63
N HIS A 50 10.68 0.30 16.31
CA HIS A 50 11.43 -0.21 15.15
C HIS A 50 10.56 -0.84 14.06
N ASN A 51 9.28 -1.02 14.34
CA ASN A 51 8.32 -1.61 13.39
C ASN A 51 7.55 -0.52 12.65
N ILE A 52 8.28 0.41 12.06
CA ILE A 52 7.74 1.57 11.32
C ILE A 52 8.26 1.50 9.89
N PRO A 53 7.39 1.68 8.85
CA PRO A 53 7.83 1.63 7.46
C PRO A 53 8.84 2.73 7.12
N GLU A 54 9.81 2.43 6.26
CA GLU A 54 10.74 3.42 5.70
C GLU A 54 9.99 4.54 4.95
N GLY A 55 8.83 4.19 4.36
CA GLY A 55 7.96 5.10 3.62
C GLY A 55 7.18 6.11 4.46
N VAL A 56 7.33 6.10 5.78
CA VAL A 56 6.65 7.06 6.68
C VAL A 56 6.93 8.49 6.25
N ILE A 57 5.91 9.33 6.35
CA ILE A 57 6.01 10.79 6.19
C ILE A 57 6.21 11.39 7.59
N PRO A 58 7.43 11.82 7.98
CA PRO A 58 7.71 12.17 9.38
C PRO A 58 6.84 13.30 9.94
N ALA A 59 6.41 14.23 9.08
CA ALA A 59 5.52 15.32 9.47
C ALA A 59 4.08 14.90 9.79
N SER A 60 3.70 13.66 9.43
CA SER A 60 2.37 13.11 9.69
C SER A 60 2.28 12.27 10.97
N ILE A 61 3.40 12.06 11.66
CA ILE A 61 3.46 11.22 12.85
C ILE A 61 2.78 11.95 14.01
N VAL A 62 1.80 11.29 14.60
CA VAL A 62 1.08 11.77 15.79
C VAL A 62 1.02 10.66 16.83
N PHE A 63 1.46 10.96 18.04
CA PHE A 63 1.22 10.16 19.23
C PHE A 63 0.08 10.77 20.01
N ASP A 64 -0.94 10.02 20.28
CA ASP A 64 -2.08 10.42 21.11
C ASP A 64 -2.18 9.50 22.35
N PHE A 65 -1.80 10.05 23.49
CA PHE A 65 -1.94 9.41 24.81
C PHE A 65 -2.98 10.14 25.68
N GLY A 66 -3.83 10.99 25.07
CA GLY A 66 -4.75 11.85 25.78
C GLY A 66 -4.07 13.07 26.45
N GLU A 67 -4.83 13.80 27.28
CA GLU A 67 -4.41 15.12 27.79
C GLU A 67 -3.32 15.08 28.88
N THR A 68 -3.13 13.93 29.53
CA THR A 68 -2.25 13.81 30.70
C THR A 68 -0.78 13.58 30.38
N ILE A 69 -0.48 13.27 29.13
CA ILE A 69 0.86 12.90 28.67
C ILE A 69 1.29 13.82 27.53
N GLN A 70 2.47 14.43 27.66
CA GLN A 70 3.02 15.32 26.65
C GLN A 70 4.13 14.65 25.86
N VAL A 71 3.99 14.64 24.53
CA VAL A 71 5.09 14.33 23.62
C VAL A 71 5.86 15.61 23.33
N ARG A 72 7.06 15.73 23.85
CA ARG A 72 7.90 16.95 23.71
C ARG A 72 8.69 16.97 22.41
N ARG A 73 9.17 15.83 22.00
CA ARG A 73 10.01 15.70 20.81
C ARG A 73 9.79 14.34 20.19
N GLN A 74 9.79 14.32 18.88
CA GLN A 74 9.84 13.08 18.08
C GLN A 74 10.93 13.18 17.03
N SER A 75 11.55 12.04 16.71
CA SER A 75 12.56 11.93 15.66
C SER A 75 12.38 10.62 14.91
N PHE A 76 12.46 10.69 13.59
CA PHE A 76 12.44 9.53 12.70
C PHE A 76 13.82 9.40 12.07
N GLN A 77 14.41 8.22 12.20
CA GLN A 77 15.68 7.86 11.58
C GLN A 77 15.39 6.82 10.51
N HIS A 78 15.79 7.12 9.27
CA HIS A 78 15.70 6.18 8.17
C HIS A 78 16.52 4.94 8.41
N GLY A 79 15.99 3.77 8.05
CA GLY A 79 16.71 2.51 8.05
C GLY A 79 17.80 2.49 6.97
N TRP A 80 18.43 1.34 6.81
CA TRP A 80 19.40 1.11 5.75
C TRP A 80 18.68 0.55 4.52
N THR A 81 18.54 1.35 3.47
CA THR A 81 17.88 0.94 2.23
C THR A 81 18.87 0.34 1.22
N GLY A 82 20.17 0.41 1.49
CA GLY A 82 21.23 -0.18 0.67
C GLY A 82 22.64 0.24 1.09
N ILE A 83 23.66 -0.39 0.48
CA ILE A 83 25.08 -0.08 0.75
C ILE A 83 25.41 1.39 0.45
N GLN A 84 24.70 2.04 -0.47
CA GLN A 84 24.91 3.44 -0.82
C GLN A 84 24.43 4.40 0.26
N ASP A 85 23.32 4.08 0.93
CA ASP A 85 22.77 4.87 2.04
C ASP A 85 23.47 4.59 3.36
N ALA A 86 24.08 3.41 3.48
CA ALA A 86 24.95 3.04 4.60
C ALA A 86 26.09 4.04 4.80
N SER A 87 26.45 4.77 3.75
CA SER A 87 27.64 5.64 3.74
C SER A 87 27.66 6.64 4.89
N SER A 88 26.60 7.37 5.13
CA SER A 88 26.56 8.38 6.21
C SER A 88 26.55 7.76 7.61
N LYS A 89 25.98 6.57 7.79
CA LYS A 89 25.88 5.86 9.08
C LYS A 89 27.14 5.08 9.43
N LEU A 90 28.01 4.85 8.45
CA LEU A 90 29.31 4.20 8.66
C LEU A 90 30.40 5.15 9.18
N LEU A 91 30.19 6.47 9.10
CA LEU A 91 31.13 7.44 9.64
C LEU A 91 31.34 7.23 11.14
N GLY A 92 32.60 7.18 11.56
CA GLY A 92 32.98 6.93 12.94
C GLY A 92 32.93 5.46 13.38
N GLN A 93 32.44 4.55 12.52
CA GLN A 93 32.38 3.12 12.85
C GLN A 93 33.70 2.42 12.55
N THR A 94 34.08 1.51 13.45
CA THR A 94 35.25 0.63 13.24
C THR A 94 34.80 -0.59 12.45
N VAL A 95 35.43 -0.79 11.30
CA VAL A 95 35.09 -1.85 10.36
C VAL A 95 36.32 -2.66 9.96
N ILE A 96 36.09 -3.88 9.49
CA ILE A 96 37.09 -4.69 8.79
C ILE A 96 36.69 -4.72 7.32
N ILE A 97 37.47 -4.11 6.47
CA ILE A 97 37.30 -4.11 5.03
C ILE A 97 38.14 -5.25 4.46
N VAL A 98 37.50 -6.11 3.66
CA VAL A 98 38.13 -7.21 2.92
C VAL A 98 38.17 -6.84 1.47
N MET A 99 39.35 -6.81 0.87
CA MET A 99 39.58 -6.49 -0.52
C MET A 99 39.38 -7.73 -1.41
N HIS A 100 39.24 -7.51 -2.72
CA HIS A 100 39.12 -8.62 -3.69
C HIS A 100 40.35 -9.50 -3.77
N ASP A 101 41.54 -8.98 -3.43
CA ASP A 101 42.79 -9.74 -3.36
C ASP A 101 42.96 -10.55 -2.05
N GLY A 102 41.99 -10.46 -1.14
CA GLY A 102 41.96 -11.15 0.15
C GLY A 102 42.67 -10.37 1.27
N SER A 103 43.28 -9.23 1.00
CA SER A 103 43.83 -8.35 2.05
C SER A 103 42.73 -7.78 2.95
N ASN A 104 43.09 -7.49 4.22
CA ASN A 104 42.12 -6.96 5.20
C ASN A 104 42.66 -5.66 5.81
N PHE A 105 41.80 -4.67 5.91
CA PHE A 105 42.04 -3.41 6.60
C PHE A 105 41.09 -3.26 7.79
N THR A 106 41.60 -3.02 8.97
CA THR A 106 40.77 -2.73 10.14
C THR A 106 41.00 -1.27 10.53
N GLY A 107 39.91 -0.48 10.53
CA GLY A 107 40.03 0.94 10.87
C GLY A 107 38.67 1.58 11.08
N THR A 108 38.71 2.82 11.56
CA THR A 108 37.55 3.67 11.75
C THR A 108 37.34 4.53 10.51
N ILE A 109 36.13 4.54 9.97
CA ILE A 109 35.78 5.36 8.78
C ILE A 109 35.72 6.82 9.21
N GLN A 110 36.62 7.64 8.69
CA GLN A 110 36.71 9.06 9.00
C GLN A 110 35.97 9.93 7.99
N LYS A 111 35.98 9.51 6.73
CA LYS A 111 35.34 10.22 5.64
C LYS A 111 34.93 9.25 4.55
N MET A 112 33.89 9.63 3.81
CA MET A 112 33.41 8.86 2.69
C MET A 112 33.10 9.81 1.53
N ASP A 113 33.40 9.37 0.33
CA ASP A 113 32.92 9.99 -0.90
C ASP A 113 32.21 8.95 -1.78
N GLY A 114 31.82 9.35 -2.99
CA GLY A 114 31.14 8.45 -3.94
C GLY A 114 31.92 7.16 -4.21
N ASN A 115 33.27 7.19 -4.19
CA ASN A 115 34.13 6.13 -4.66
C ASN A 115 35.07 5.52 -3.63
N ALA A 116 35.29 6.15 -2.46
CA ALA A 116 36.29 5.69 -1.49
C ALA A 116 35.90 5.94 -0.05
N PHE A 117 36.54 5.18 0.86
CA PHE A 117 36.51 5.39 2.30
C PHE A 117 37.89 5.87 2.77
N LEU A 118 37.92 6.89 3.62
CA LEU A 118 39.11 7.24 4.39
C LEU A 118 39.07 6.49 5.73
N LEU A 119 39.98 5.56 5.93
CA LEU A 119 40.07 4.73 7.11
C LEU A 119 41.26 5.19 7.97
N SER A 120 41.01 5.34 9.25
CA SER A 120 42.06 5.57 10.25
C SER A 120 42.27 4.30 11.09
N SER A 121 43.52 3.84 11.17
CA SER A 121 43.94 2.66 11.93
C SER A 121 45.14 2.98 12.79
N ASN A 122 45.59 2.03 13.58
CA ASN A 122 46.85 2.18 14.39
C ASN A 122 48.08 2.31 13.49
N SER A 123 48.06 1.87 12.24
CA SER A 123 49.16 1.96 11.27
C SER A 123 49.14 3.25 10.43
N GLY A 124 48.08 4.05 10.54
CA GLY A 124 47.93 5.30 9.78
C GLY A 124 46.55 5.49 9.20
N THR A 125 46.45 6.41 8.25
CA THR A 125 45.21 6.76 7.56
C THR A 125 45.36 6.45 6.07
N GLU A 126 44.39 5.72 5.50
CA GLU A 126 44.42 5.26 4.10
C GLU A 126 43.09 5.52 3.40
N TRP A 127 43.17 5.81 2.10
CA TRP A 127 42.01 5.80 1.21
C TRP A 127 41.84 4.41 0.61
N VAL A 128 40.64 3.83 0.78
CA VAL A 128 40.28 2.54 0.22
C VAL A 128 39.16 2.74 -0.82
N THR A 129 39.41 2.32 -2.04
CA THR A 129 38.48 2.46 -3.15
C THR A 129 37.35 1.44 -3.01
N LYS A 130 36.10 1.88 -3.14
CA LYS A 130 34.91 1.00 -2.99
C LYS A 130 34.89 -0.16 -3.99
N ASN A 131 35.41 0.05 -5.20
CA ASN A 131 35.46 -0.98 -6.25
C ASN A 131 36.39 -2.14 -5.91
N ASP A 132 37.36 -1.93 -5.02
CA ASP A 132 38.29 -2.97 -4.61
C ASP A 132 37.83 -3.77 -3.40
N ILE A 133 36.69 -3.37 -2.80
CA ILE A 133 36.11 -3.97 -1.62
C ILE A 133 35.23 -5.16 -1.97
N SER A 134 35.60 -6.35 -1.47
CA SER A 134 34.78 -7.55 -1.57
C SER A 134 33.65 -7.57 -0.51
N ARG A 135 33.95 -7.16 0.72
CA ARG A 135 32.99 -7.11 1.83
C ARG A 135 33.47 -6.18 2.96
N ILE A 136 32.50 -5.67 3.72
CA ILE A 136 32.71 -4.93 4.94
C ILE A 136 32.17 -5.77 6.10
N LYS A 137 32.99 -6.03 7.12
CA LYS A 137 32.58 -6.72 8.34
C LYS A 137 32.51 -5.71 9.48
N PHE A 138 31.45 -5.79 10.26
CA PHE A 138 31.27 -4.99 11.46
C PHE A 138 31.71 -5.77 12.68
N ASN A 139 32.29 -5.10 13.67
CA ASN A 139 32.56 -5.70 14.95
C ASN A 139 31.24 -5.95 15.69
N LYS A 140 31.14 -7.01 16.51
CA LYS A 140 29.91 -7.44 17.21
C LYS A 140 29.26 -6.34 18.09
N GLN A 141 29.95 -5.25 18.39
CA GLN A 141 29.45 -4.13 19.20
C GLN A 141 28.88 -2.96 18.38
N THR A 142 28.83 -3.06 17.05
CA THR A 142 28.31 -1.98 16.24
C THR A 142 26.79 -2.05 16.24
N ASN A 143 26.14 -1.20 17.00
CA ASN A 143 24.69 -0.96 16.90
C ASN A 143 24.42 -0.25 15.57
N LEU A 144 24.17 -1.03 14.56
CA LEU A 144 23.70 -0.52 13.28
C LEU A 144 22.16 -0.53 13.36
N ASP A 145 21.57 0.64 13.47
CA ASP A 145 20.12 0.79 13.32
C ASP A 145 19.76 0.53 11.84
N ILE A 146 19.67 -0.77 11.51
CA ILE A 146 19.37 -1.24 10.15
C ILE A 146 17.93 -0.93 9.80
N LEU A 147 17.04 -0.95 10.81
CA LEU A 147 15.62 -0.70 10.65
C LEU A 147 15.28 0.78 10.86
N PRO A 148 14.25 1.30 10.19
CA PRO A 148 13.70 2.60 10.50
C PRO A 148 13.36 2.68 11.99
N THR A 149 13.69 3.79 12.61
CA THR A 149 13.49 3.97 14.05
C THR A 149 12.74 5.27 14.32
N LEU A 150 11.61 5.15 14.99
CA LEU A 150 10.85 6.28 15.51
C LEU A 150 11.09 6.40 17.01
N SER A 151 11.58 7.54 17.46
CA SER A 151 11.78 7.84 18.87
C SER A 151 10.95 9.04 19.30
N ALA A 152 10.34 8.95 20.49
CA ALA A 152 9.58 10.05 21.09
C ALA A 152 10.03 10.27 22.54
N GLU A 153 10.25 11.53 22.91
CA GLU A 153 10.44 11.96 24.29
C GLU A 153 9.07 12.30 24.88
N ILE A 154 8.65 11.51 25.87
CA ILE A 154 7.34 11.59 26.51
C ILE A 154 7.53 12.00 27.96
N VAL A 155 6.74 12.98 28.42
CA VAL A 155 6.73 13.41 29.82
C VAL A 155 5.44 13.01 30.49
N ALA A 156 5.58 12.22 31.55
CA ALA A 156 4.47 11.79 32.39
C ALA A 156 4.53 12.49 33.75
N ASN A 157 3.37 12.92 34.27
CA ASN A 157 3.28 13.59 35.57
C ASN A 157 3.41 12.62 36.75
N GLU A 158 3.14 11.34 36.52
CA GLU A 158 3.26 10.23 37.47
C GLU A 158 3.63 8.93 36.73
N ALA A 159 4.00 7.90 37.51
CA ALA A 159 4.26 6.59 36.94
C ALA A 159 2.93 5.89 36.63
N LEU A 160 2.76 5.46 35.36
CA LEU A 160 1.51 4.81 34.88
C LEU A 160 1.76 3.90 33.69
N GLU A 161 0.84 2.99 33.45
CA GLU A 161 0.73 2.32 32.16
C GLU A 161 -0.07 3.29 31.23
N ALA A 162 0.57 3.72 30.16
CA ALA A 162 0.00 4.65 29.19
C ALA A 162 -0.46 3.87 27.95
N ASP A 163 -1.74 3.88 27.70
CA ASP A 163 -2.35 3.41 26.47
C ASP A 163 -2.64 4.60 25.57
N GLY A 164 -2.35 4.45 24.29
CA GLY A 164 -2.53 5.49 23.31
C GLY A 164 -2.54 4.96 21.88
N GLU A 165 -2.52 5.87 20.93
CA GLU A 165 -2.49 5.57 19.51
C GLU A 165 -1.29 6.26 18.85
N LEU A 166 -0.67 5.55 17.91
CA LEU A 166 0.29 6.10 16.96
C LEU A 166 -0.37 6.16 15.60
N SER A 167 -0.47 7.33 15.01
CA SER A 167 -0.94 7.48 13.65
C SER A 167 0.13 8.11 12.75
N TYR A 168 0.20 7.63 11.51
CA TYR A 168 1.13 8.16 10.51
C TYR A 168 0.67 7.85 9.08
N LEU A 169 1.07 8.70 8.15
CA LEU A 169 0.98 8.42 6.72
C LEU A 169 2.24 7.72 6.25
N SER A 170 2.08 6.65 5.47
CA SER A 170 3.18 5.93 4.84
C SER A 170 2.98 5.82 3.34
N ARG A 171 4.05 6.06 2.58
CA ARG A 171 4.11 5.69 1.16
C ARG A 171 4.29 4.19 1.01
N GLY A 172 3.99 3.68 -0.18
CA GLY A 172 4.14 2.26 -0.48
C GLY A 172 2.90 1.44 -0.15
N LEU A 173 1.87 2.05 0.40
CA LEU A 173 0.54 1.47 0.58
C LEU A 173 -0.39 2.04 -0.47
N ASP A 174 -1.11 1.19 -1.20
CA ASP A 174 -1.99 1.59 -2.30
C ASP A 174 -3.13 0.60 -2.50
N TRP A 175 -4.15 1.01 -3.24
CA TRP A 175 -5.18 0.11 -3.70
C TRP A 175 -5.73 0.53 -5.06
N ASN A 176 -6.22 -0.46 -5.82
CA ASN A 176 -6.85 -0.25 -7.11
C ASN A 176 -8.12 -1.09 -7.21
N ALA A 177 -9.11 -0.58 -7.93
CA ALA A 177 -10.28 -1.35 -8.29
C ALA A 177 -10.08 -2.02 -9.66
N ASP A 178 -10.34 -3.33 -9.70
CA ASP A 178 -10.22 -4.18 -10.87
C ASP A 178 -11.57 -4.81 -11.18
N TYR A 179 -12.02 -4.66 -12.42
CA TYR A 179 -13.31 -5.16 -12.87
C TYR A 179 -13.13 -6.15 -14.00
N THR A 180 -14.00 -7.15 -14.02
CA THR A 180 -14.08 -8.11 -15.12
C THR A 180 -15.50 -8.17 -15.64
N VAL A 181 -15.65 -8.03 -16.95
CA VAL A 181 -16.90 -8.23 -17.69
C VAL A 181 -16.74 -9.47 -18.55
N LEU A 182 -17.61 -10.46 -18.31
CA LEU A 182 -17.71 -11.65 -19.12
C LEU A 182 -19.01 -11.60 -19.93
N ILE A 183 -18.92 -11.40 -21.24
CA ILE A 183 -20.04 -11.37 -22.17
C ILE A 183 -20.39 -12.81 -22.56
N ASN A 184 -21.70 -13.12 -22.51
CA ASN A 184 -22.20 -14.42 -22.98
C ASN A 184 -22.08 -14.53 -24.51
N LYS A 185 -22.12 -15.76 -25.05
CA LYS A 185 -21.98 -16.04 -26.48
C LYS A 185 -23.00 -15.31 -27.36
N ASP A 186 -24.21 -15.09 -26.84
CA ASP A 186 -25.31 -14.45 -27.57
C ASP A 186 -25.25 -12.91 -27.49
N GLU A 187 -24.24 -12.34 -26.84
CA GLU A 187 -24.00 -10.91 -26.66
C GLU A 187 -25.18 -10.14 -26.05
N THR A 188 -25.94 -10.79 -25.18
CA THR A 188 -27.17 -10.24 -24.55
C THR A 188 -26.98 -9.94 -23.06
N LYS A 189 -26.08 -10.65 -22.42
CA LYS A 189 -25.81 -10.56 -20.97
C LYS A 189 -24.34 -10.47 -20.66
N ILE A 190 -24.05 -9.83 -19.54
CA ILE A 190 -22.71 -9.83 -18.94
C ILE A 190 -22.77 -10.37 -17.52
N THR A 191 -21.72 -11.06 -17.12
CA THR A 191 -21.39 -11.28 -15.71
C THR A 191 -20.32 -10.27 -15.32
N PHE A 192 -20.64 -9.44 -14.32
CA PHE A 192 -19.75 -8.41 -13.80
C PHE A 192 -19.13 -8.90 -12.49
N THR A 193 -17.83 -8.81 -12.38
CA THR A 193 -17.08 -9.14 -11.18
C THR A 193 -16.21 -7.94 -10.80
N SER A 194 -16.20 -7.56 -9.53
CA SER A 194 -15.38 -6.49 -9.02
C SER A 194 -14.46 -6.99 -7.89
N ARG A 195 -13.23 -6.56 -7.94
CA ARG A 195 -12.20 -6.84 -6.93
C ARG A 195 -11.47 -5.54 -6.59
N VAL A 196 -10.84 -5.54 -5.44
CA VAL A 196 -9.86 -4.52 -5.07
C VAL A 196 -8.51 -5.21 -4.87
N THR A 197 -7.48 -4.62 -5.44
CA THR A 197 -6.11 -5.07 -5.25
C THR A 197 -5.42 -4.12 -4.27
N LEU A 198 -5.01 -4.65 -3.13
CA LEU A 198 -4.27 -3.94 -2.10
C LEU A 198 -2.79 -4.19 -2.31
N SER A 199 -1.99 -3.13 -2.36
CA SER A 199 -0.54 -3.23 -2.55
C SER A 199 0.18 -2.72 -1.30
N ASN A 200 1.04 -3.57 -0.74
CA ASN A 200 1.97 -3.21 0.31
C ASN A 200 3.40 -3.33 -0.22
N ASN A 201 3.99 -2.20 -0.60
CA ASN A 201 5.37 -2.11 -1.06
C ASN A 201 6.32 -1.70 0.06
N THR A 202 5.89 -1.83 1.33
CA THR A 202 6.72 -1.56 2.51
C THR A 202 7.33 -2.85 3.05
N GLU A 203 8.34 -2.73 3.87
CA GLU A 203 9.01 -3.83 4.58
C GLU A 203 8.23 -4.34 5.81
N ILE A 204 7.11 -3.70 6.15
CA ILE A 204 6.28 -4.03 7.31
C ILE A 204 5.06 -4.82 6.87
N SER A 205 4.74 -5.88 7.62
CA SER A 205 3.51 -6.66 7.45
C SER A 205 2.45 -6.18 8.44
N PHE A 206 1.24 -5.94 7.95
CA PHE A 206 0.09 -5.61 8.78
C PHE A 206 -0.78 -6.87 8.94
N GLN A 207 -0.98 -7.30 10.19
CA GLN A 207 -1.76 -8.51 10.52
C GLN A 207 -3.05 -8.13 11.24
N ASN A 208 -4.14 -8.82 10.87
CA ASN A 208 -5.46 -8.61 11.48
C ASN A 208 -5.87 -7.13 11.53
N ALA A 209 -5.54 -6.38 10.48
CA ALA A 209 -5.82 -4.97 10.41
C ALA A 209 -7.23 -4.71 9.89
N SER A 210 -7.97 -3.80 10.52
CA SER A 210 -9.21 -3.32 9.94
C SER A 210 -8.91 -2.45 8.73
N LEU A 211 -9.68 -2.63 7.65
CA LEU A 211 -9.40 -2.01 6.36
C LEU A 211 -10.47 -1.02 5.96
N LYS A 212 -10.02 0.18 5.61
CA LYS A 212 -10.77 1.19 4.90
C LYS A 212 -10.09 1.54 3.58
N LEU A 213 -10.88 1.70 2.53
CA LEU A 213 -10.40 2.19 1.24
C LEU A 213 -11.02 3.55 0.98
N PHE A 214 -10.22 4.49 0.58
CA PHE A 214 -10.66 5.85 0.33
C PHE A 214 -10.50 6.16 -1.16
N ALA A 215 -11.63 6.43 -1.83
CA ALA A 215 -11.67 6.75 -3.25
C ALA A 215 -11.95 8.24 -3.47
N GLY A 216 -11.22 8.82 -4.40
CA GLY A 216 -11.30 10.23 -4.77
C GLY A 216 -9.91 10.87 -4.84
N GLN A 217 -9.82 12.02 -5.50
CA GLN A 217 -8.56 12.73 -5.63
C GLN A 217 -8.29 13.58 -4.39
N ILE A 218 -7.44 13.09 -3.50
CA ILE A 218 -6.97 13.87 -2.37
C ILE A 218 -5.86 14.81 -2.84
N HIS A 219 -5.99 16.09 -2.53
CA HIS A 219 -4.97 17.08 -2.82
C HIS A 219 -3.81 16.91 -1.84
N THR A 220 -2.66 16.44 -2.32
CA THR A 220 -1.41 16.38 -1.56
C THR A 220 -0.38 17.30 -2.20
N LEU A 221 0.36 18.03 -1.38
CA LEU A 221 1.52 18.80 -1.86
C LEU A 221 2.64 17.82 -2.20
N ASN A 222 2.90 17.64 -3.49
CA ASN A 222 3.88 16.69 -4.00
C ASN A 222 5.31 17.12 -3.66
N VAL A 223 5.93 16.45 -2.70
CA VAL A 223 7.39 16.45 -2.55
C VAL A 223 7.90 15.19 -3.24
N GLN A 224 8.27 15.34 -4.51
CA GLN A 224 8.75 14.22 -5.34
C GLN A 224 10.07 13.64 -4.83
N ARG A 225 10.06 12.33 -4.49
CA ARG A 225 11.25 11.47 -4.52
C ARG A 225 10.91 10.25 -5.39
N PRO A 226 11.75 9.88 -6.38
CA PRO A 226 11.47 8.76 -7.28
C PRO A 226 11.61 7.43 -6.56
N GLN A 227 10.58 6.58 -6.61
CA GLN A 227 10.62 5.19 -6.17
C GLN A 227 10.60 4.25 -7.38
N LYS A 228 11.41 3.19 -7.33
CA LYS A 228 11.41 2.09 -8.28
C LYS A 228 10.39 1.04 -7.84
N ALA A 229 9.43 0.73 -8.71
CA ALA A 229 8.43 -0.30 -8.48
C ALA A 229 9.00 -1.71 -8.74
N TYR A 230 8.78 -2.64 -7.80
CA TYR A 230 8.98 -4.08 -7.98
C TYR A 230 7.62 -4.76 -8.10
N ARG A 231 7.46 -5.61 -9.13
CA ARG A 231 6.23 -6.42 -9.31
C ARG A 231 6.48 -7.82 -8.77
N VAL A 232 5.63 -8.26 -7.85
CA VAL A 232 5.57 -9.65 -7.37
C VAL A 232 4.13 -10.12 -7.49
N SER A 233 3.93 -11.30 -8.09
CA SER A 233 2.60 -11.89 -8.29
C SER A 233 2.17 -12.68 -7.05
N ALA A 234 0.96 -12.47 -6.55
CA ALA A 234 0.40 -13.17 -5.40
C ALA A 234 -0.74 -14.12 -5.76
N MET A 235 -0.80 -15.25 -5.06
CA MET A 235 -1.86 -16.26 -5.16
C MET A 235 -3.02 -15.92 -4.21
N SER A 236 -4.25 -15.95 -4.72
CA SER A 236 -5.48 -15.67 -3.98
C SER A 236 -6.01 -16.90 -3.25
N ARG A 237 -6.48 -16.71 -1.99
CA ARG A 237 -7.34 -17.64 -1.26
C ARG A 237 -8.77 -17.10 -1.26
N GLU A 238 -9.72 -17.98 -1.54
CA GLU A 238 -11.15 -17.66 -1.45
C GLU A 238 -11.61 -17.65 0.01
N SER A 239 -12.30 -16.59 0.41
CA SER A 239 -13.03 -16.49 1.68
C SER A 239 -14.45 -16.00 1.41
N SER A 240 -15.42 -16.49 2.17
CA SER A 240 -16.83 -16.12 2.14
C SER A 240 -17.02 -14.63 2.46
N MET A 241 -17.85 -13.95 1.68
CA MET A 241 -18.00 -12.50 1.70
C MET A 241 -19.14 -12.02 2.61
N GLU A 242 -18.79 -11.12 3.53
CA GLU A 242 -19.73 -10.15 4.08
C GLU A 242 -19.71 -8.88 3.21
N ALA A 243 -20.81 -8.14 3.17
CA ALA A 243 -20.95 -7.01 2.26
C ALA A 243 -20.09 -5.81 2.68
N VAL A 244 -19.37 -5.22 1.71
CA VAL A 244 -18.64 -3.96 1.88
C VAL A 244 -19.65 -2.82 2.05
N SER A 245 -19.52 -2.03 3.12
CA SER A 245 -20.31 -0.82 3.33
C SER A 245 -19.60 0.39 2.73
N SER A 246 -20.36 1.36 2.20
CA SER A 246 -19.79 2.62 1.74
C SER A 246 -20.54 3.79 2.34
N SER A 247 -19.78 4.85 2.68
CA SER A 247 -20.32 6.11 3.15
C SER A 247 -19.66 7.29 2.42
N PRO A 248 -20.41 8.36 2.11
CA PRO A 248 -19.81 9.57 1.62
C PRO A 248 -19.11 10.30 2.77
N VAL A 249 -17.86 10.74 2.53
CA VAL A 249 -17.10 11.59 3.44
C VAL A 249 -16.75 12.86 2.67
N MET A 250 -17.47 13.94 2.91
CA MET A 250 -17.47 15.14 2.05
C MET A 250 -17.83 14.74 0.61
N ASP A 251 -16.95 14.98 -0.37
CA ASP A 251 -17.14 14.59 -1.79
C ASP A 251 -16.37 13.30 -2.16
N PHE A 252 -15.89 12.55 -1.15
CA PHE A 252 -15.17 11.30 -1.31
C PHE A 252 -16.04 10.12 -0.92
N HIS A 253 -15.59 8.90 -1.28
CA HIS A 253 -16.21 7.66 -0.85
C HIS A 253 -15.23 6.84 0.01
N GLU A 254 -15.65 6.52 1.22
CA GLU A 254 -14.97 5.57 2.11
C GLU A 254 -15.67 4.21 2.00
N TYR A 255 -14.90 3.15 1.83
CA TYR A 255 -15.37 1.76 1.80
C TYR A 255 -14.79 1.01 2.98
N GLN A 256 -15.65 0.58 3.90
CA GLN A 256 -15.27 -0.22 5.06
C GLN A 256 -15.41 -1.70 4.72
N PHE A 257 -14.31 -2.45 4.86
CA PHE A 257 -14.34 -3.91 4.74
C PHE A 257 -14.80 -4.53 6.07
N PRO A 258 -15.69 -5.53 6.02
CA PRO A 258 -16.27 -6.14 7.22
C PRO A 258 -15.30 -7.10 7.93
N THR A 259 -14.31 -7.60 7.21
CA THR A 259 -13.32 -8.54 7.72
C THR A 259 -11.93 -7.91 7.79
N ASP A 260 -11.20 -8.29 8.83
CA ASP A 260 -9.82 -7.90 8.99
C ASP A 260 -8.94 -8.51 7.89
N VAL A 261 -7.88 -7.79 7.53
CA VAL A 261 -6.98 -8.21 6.47
C VAL A 261 -5.57 -8.48 7.01
N ASN A 262 -4.92 -9.44 6.36
CA ASN A 262 -3.48 -9.63 6.49
C ASN A 262 -2.83 -9.09 5.23
N LEU A 263 -1.98 -8.08 5.38
CA LEU A 263 -1.28 -7.43 4.29
C LEU A 263 0.24 -7.60 4.48
N PRO A 264 0.82 -8.71 4.00
CA PRO A 264 2.25 -8.98 4.15
C PRO A 264 3.12 -7.89 3.49
N ALA A 265 4.35 -7.76 3.99
CA ALA A 265 5.36 -6.90 3.35
C ALA A 265 5.58 -7.32 1.89
N TYR A 266 5.80 -6.35 1.01
CA TYR A 266 6.08 -6.56 -0.42
C TYR A 266 5.08 -7.49 -1.12
N SER A 267 3.78 -7.30 -0.86
CA SER A 267 2.72 -8.15 -1.40
C SER A 267 1.60 -7.37 -2.08
N GLU A 268 0.91 -8.06 -2.98
CA GLU A 268 -0.37 -7.64 -3.55
C GLU A 268 -1.44 -8.67 -3.14
N ASN A 269 -2.56 -8.18 -2.62
CA ASN A 269 -3.69 -9.00 -2.20
C ASN A 269 -4.96 -8.55 -2.91
N SER A 270 -5.68 -9.49 -3.49
CA SER A 270 -6.93 -9.18 -4.20
C SER A 270 -8.13 -9.70 -3.41
N LEU A 271 -9.02 -8.79 -3.06
CA LEU A 271 -10.26 -9.06 -2.34
C LEU A 271 -11.46 -8.85 -3.27
N PHE A 272 -12.56 -9.57 -3.04
CA PHE A 272 -13.81 -9.22 -3.68
C PHE A 272 -14.33 -7.89 -3.13
N PHE A 273 -14.89 -7.06 -4.03
CA PHE A 273 -15.50 -5.80 -3.66
C PHE A 273 -17.02 -5.90 -3.62
N LEU A 274 -17.60 -6.54 -4.62
CA LEU A 274 -19.03 -6.86 -4.71
C LEU A 274 -19.20 -8.32 -5.12
N GLU A 275 -20.34 -8.92 -4.70
CA GLU A 275 -20.76 -10.20 -5.24
C GLU A 275 -20.93 -10.12 -6.77
N PRO A 276 -20.42 -11.12 -7.51
CA PRO A 276 -20.61 -11.18 -8.95
C PRO A 276 -22.10 -11.19 -9.31
N PHE A 277 -22.50 -10.41 -10.30
CA PHE A 277 -23.87 -10.36 -10.76
C PHE A 277 -23.98 -10.42 -12.29
N THR A 278 -25.14 -10.86 -12.78
CA THR A 278 -25.42 -10.94 -14.21
C THR A 278 -26.54 -9.97 -14.58
N VAL A 279 -26.32 -9.15 -15.62
CA VAL A 279 -27.28 -8.16 -16.11
C VAL A 279 -27.35 -8.19 -17.63
N ASP A 280 -28.44 -7.67 -18.16
CA ASP A 280 -28.64 -7.49 -19.60
C ASP A 280 -27.69 -6.38 -20.08
N MET A 281 -27.20 -6.56 -21.32
CA MET A 281 -26.34 -5.58 -21.99
C MET A 281 -26.92 -5.15 -23.31
N LYS A 282 -26.49 -3.98 -23.79
CA LYS A 282 -26.74 -3.51 -25.14
C LYS A 282 -25.44 -3.24 -25.87
N LYS A 283 -25.21 -3.92 -26.98
CA LYS A 283 -24.12 -3.65 -27.91
C LYS A 283 -24.47 -2.47 -28.79
N LYS A 284 -23.57 -1.53 -28.96
CA LYS A 284 -23.74 -0.37 -29.85
C LYS A 284 -22.51 -0.22 -30.73
N TYR A 285 -22.73 0.19 -31.98
CA TYR A 285 -21.69 0.66 -32.86
C TYR A 285 -21.70 2.18 -32.85
N VAL A 286 -20.59 2.80 -32.50
CA VAL A 286 -20.48 4.24 -32.36
C VAL A 286 -19.53 4.77 -33.44
N PHE A 287 -20.06 5.63 -34.31
CA PHE A 287 -19.29 6.33 -35.31
C PHE A 287 -19.08 7.79 -34.88
N GLU A 288 -17.84 8.14 -34.53
CA GLU A 288 -17.47 9.53 -34.22
C GLU A 288 -17.02 10.23 -35.52
N GLY A 289 -18.00 10.73 -36.27
CA GLY A 289 -17.76 11.34 -37.57
C GLY A 289 -17.37 12.80 -37.53
N GLY A 290 -16.06 13.08 -37.42
CA GLY A 290 -15.49 14.41 -37.73
C GLY A 290 -15.06 14.59 -39.18
N ARG A 291 -14.97 13.51 -40.01
CA ARG A 291 -14.55 13.50 -41.42
C ARG A 291 -15.55 12.74 -42.28
N THR A 292 -15.67 13.14 -43.55
CA THR A 292 -16.58 12.57 -44.53
C THR A 292 -16.20 11.17 -45.04
N GLU A 293 -14.98 10.71 -44.79
CA GLU A 293 -14.52 9.37 -45.19
C GLU A 293 -14.95 8.30 -44.25
N GLY A 294 -15.38 7.13 -44.77
CA GLY A 294 -15.76 5.97 -44.00
C GLY A 294 -14.66 5.48 -43.05
N LYS A 295 -14.97 5.38 -41.78
CA LYS A 295 -14.11 4.82 -40.75
C LYS A 295 -14.82 3.70 -40.01
N GLY A 296 -14.03 2.77 -39.47
CA GLY A 296 -14.56 1.72 -38.61
C GLY A 296 -15.30 2.31 -37.40
N CYS A 297 -16.37 1.65 -37.01
CA CYS A 297 -17.15 2.02 -35.84
C CYS A 297 -16.51 1.45 -34.56
N ASP A 298 -16.56 2.21 -33.47
CA ASP A 298 -16.24 1.70 -32.16
C ASP A 298 -17.33 0.74 -31.65
N ILE A 299 -16.97 -0.39 -31.09
CA ILE A 299 -17.86 -1.29 -30.38
C ILE A 299 -17.98 -0.79 -28.95
N SER A 300 -19.18 -0.42 -28.54
CA SER A 300 -19.51 -0.02 -27.16
C SER A 300 -20.52 -0.98 -26.56
N VAL A 301 -20.31 -1.39 -25.33
CA VAL A 301 -21.24 -2.16 -24.53
C VAL A 301 -21.80 -1.27 -23.43
N VAL A 302 -23.12 -1.27 -23.29
CA VAL A 302 -23.83 -0.49 -22.27
C VAL A 302 -24.62 -1.44 -21.38
N PHE A 303 -24.43 -1.32 -20.09
CA PHE A 303 -25.21 -2.06 -19.09
C PHE A 303 -25.43 -1.18 -17.86
N GLN A 304 -26.36 -1.57 -17.01
CA GLN A 304 -26.67 -0.82 -15.81
C GLN A 304 -25.92 -1.38 -14.61
N ALA A 305 -25.23 -0.53 -13.86
CA ALA A 305 -24.67 -0.90 -12.57
C ALA A 305 -25.80 -1.34 -11.61
N VAL A 306 -25.43 -2.11 -10.58
CA VAL A 306 -26.38 -2.60 -9.57
C VAL A 306 -27.12 -1.42 -8.94
N LYS A 307 -28.45 -1.51 -8.85
CA LYS A 307 -29.28 -0.44 -8.28
C LYS A 307 -29.07 -0.26 -6.78
N GLU A 308 -28.73 -1.34 -6.09
CA GLU A 308 -28.50 -1.37 -4.65
C GLU A 308 -27.07 -1.85 -4.41
N GLY A 309 -26.25 -1.02 -3.81
CA GLY A 309 -24.86 -1.32 -3.54
C GLY A 309 -24.00 -0.06 -3.44
N PRO A 310 -22.73 -0.19 -3.08
CA PRO A 310 -21.82 0.94 -3.04
C PRO A 310 -21.56 1.52 -4.43
N ALA A 311 -21.18 2.80 -4.50
CA ALA A 311 -20.65 3.39 -5.71
C ALA A 311 -19.41 2.60 -6.17
N LEU A 312 -19.19 2.53 -7.48
CA LEU A 312 -18.01 1.86 -8.04
C LEU A 312 -16.86 2.86 -8.10
N PRO A 313 -15.72 2.58 -7.46
CA PRO A 313 -14.54 3.41 -7.58
C PRO A 313 -13.95 3.39 -8.99
N GLN A 314 -13.15 4.39 -9.30
CA GLN A 314 -12.38 4.41 -10.55
C GLN A 314 -11.46 3.19 -10.62
N GLY A 315 -11.39 2.55 -11.81
CA GLY A 315 -10.57 1.37 -12.01
C GLY A 315 -10.48 0.92 -13.46
N VAL A 316 -9.92 -0.27 -13.68
CA VAL A 316 -9.75 -0.87 -15.00
C VAL A 316 -10.74 -2.02 -15.17
N ILE A 317 -11.45 -2.04 -16.30
CA ILE A 317 -12.36 -3.14 -16.68
C ILE A 317 -11.69 -3.96 -17.78
N LYS A 318 -11.52 -5.26 -17.53
CA LYS A 318 -11.10 -6.24 -18.51
C LYS A 318 -12.31 -6.97 -19.06
N SER A 319 -12.48 -6.96 -20.37
CA SER A 319 -13.65 -7.54 -21.06
C SER A 319 -13.27 -8.85 -21.75
N TYR A 320 -14.11 -9.85 -21.53
CA TYR A 320 -14.00 -11.18 -22.12
C TYR A 320 -15.33 -11.57 -22.76
N ILE A 321 -15.27 -12.45 -23.77
CA ILE A 321 -16.45 -13.06 -24.40
C ILE A 321 -16.33 -14.57 -24.37
N LEU A 322 -17.46 -15.26 -24.22
CA LEU A 322 -17.55 -16.71 -24.39
C LEU A 322 -17.82 -17.07 -25.85
N ASN A 323 -17.04 -17.98 -26.41
CA ASN A 323 -17.33 -18.57 -27.73
C ASN A 323 -18.32 -19.75 -27.61
N ASP A 324 -18.69 -20.35 -28.75
CA ASP A 324 -19.62 -21.50 -28.81
C ASP A 324 -19.13 -22.73 -28.05
N LYS A 325 -17.82 -22.86 -27.80
CA LYS A 325 -17.23 -23.96 -27.02
C LYS A 325 -17.14 -23.64 -25.52
N GLY A 326 -17.60 -22.46 -25.10
CA GLY A 326 -17.47 -22.00 -23.72
C GLY A 326 -16.06 -21.50 -23.33
N GLU A 327 -15.19 -21.31 -24.31
CA GLU A 327 -13.83 -20.78 -24.09
C GLU A 327 -13.89 -19.25 -24.00
N LYS A 328 -13.08 -18.68 -23.09
CA LYS A 328 -12.97 -17.23 -22.88
C LYS A 328 -11.94 -16.63 -23.83
N SER A 329 -12.33 -15.55 -24.50
CA SER A 329 -11.42 -14.71 -25.28
C SER A 329 -11.38 -13.31 -24.69
N PHE A 330 -10.18 -12.77 -24.47
CA PHE A 330 -9.98 -11.37 -24.08
C PHE A 330 -10.26 -10.47 -25.29
N ILE A 331 -11.14 -9.48 -25.11
CA ILE A 331 -11.59 -8.61 -26.21
C ILE A 331 -11.26 -7.14 -26.00
N GLY A 332 -10.69 -6.77 -24.86
CA GLY A 332 -10.21 -5.41 -24.61
C GLY A 332 -10.30 -4.99 -23.15
N GLU A 333 -9.78 -3.82 -22.88
CA GLU A 333 -9.87 -3.18 -21.56
C GLU A 333 -10.31 -1.71 -21.69
N SER A 334 -10.95 -1.21 -20.65
CA SER A 334 -11.47 0.16 -20.58
C SER A 334 -11.26 0.71 -19.16
N SER A 335 -11.16 2.02 -19.04
CA SER A 335 -11.23 2.68 -17.74
C SER A 335 -12.67 2.87 -17.31
N LEU A 336 -12.98 2.58 -16.07
CA LEU A 336 -14.21 2.99 -15.39
C LEU A 336 -13.90 4.22 -14.54
N ASN A 337 -14.66 5.29 -14.74
CA ASN A 337 -14.66 6.43 -13.82
C ASN A 337 -15.50 6.12 -12.58
N HIS A 338 -15.35 6.94 -11.53
CA HIS A 338 -16.24 6.85 -10.36
C HIS A 338 -17.70 6.82 -10.83
N THR A 339 -18.41 5.76 -10.47
CA THR A 339 -19.77 5.53 -10.96
C THR A 339 -20.71 5.30 -9.79
N SER A 340 -21.67 6.21 -9.62
CA SER A 340 -22.71 6.08 -8.59
C SER A 340 -23.59 4.86 -8.84
N SER A 341 -24.15 4.30 -7.77
CA SER A 341 -25.09 3.18 -7.85
C SER A 341 -26.25 3.49 -8.82
N GLY A 342 -26.63 2.52 -9.64
CA GLY A 342 -27.72 2.64 -10.61
C GLY A 342 -27.40 3.38 -11.91
N ASN A 343 -26.23 3.99 -12.04
CA ASN A 343 -25.83 4.65 -13.28
C ASN A 343 -25.41 3.64 -14.36
N PRO A 344 -25.69 3.95 -15.66
CA PRO A 344 -25.24 3.12 -16.76
C PRO A 344 -23.72 3.17 -16.93
N ILE A 345 -23.14 2.01 -17.20
CA ILE A 345 -21.72 1.85 -17.54
C ILE A 345 -21.60 1.72 -19.06
N HIS A 346 -20.72 2.53 -19.62
CA HIS A 346 -20.40 2.54 -21.05
C HIS A 346 -18.96 2.05 -21.23
N LEU A 347 -18.79 0.91 -21.89
CA LEU A 347 -17.49 0.33 -22.17
C LEU A 347 -17.18 0.39 -23.66
N LYS A 348 -16.04 0.98 -24.00
CA LYS A 348 -15.46 0.85 -25.33
C LYS A 348 -14.62 -0.41 -25.36
N ILE A 349 -15.01 -1.39 -26.18
CA ILE A 349 -14.31 -2.70 -26.27
C ILE A 349 -13.22 -2.66 -27.33
N GLY A 350 -13.52 -2.07 -28.49
CA GLY A 350 -12.61 -2.02 -29.64
C GLY A 350 -13.28 -1.46 -30.87
N ASN A 351 -12.70 -1.71 -32.02
CA ASN A 351 -13.24 -1.28 -33.31
C ASN A 351 -13.88 -2.46 -34.03
N ALA A 352 -15.05 -2.21 -34.66
CA ALA A 352 -15.69 -3.19 -35.50
C ALA A 352 -14.90 -3.41 -36.79
N PHE A 353 -14.68 -4.68 -37.15
CA PHE A 353 -13.96 -5.00 -38.39
C PHE A 353 -14.83 -4.78 -39.63
N ASP A 354 -16.12 -5.18 -39.55
CA ASP A 354 -17.03 -5.22 -40.71
C ASP A 354 -18.07 -4.09 -40.72
N VAL A 355 -18.02 -3.14 -39.75
CA VAL A 355 -18.97 -2.04 -39.66
C VAL A 355 -18.28 -0.72 -39.90
N ILE A 356 -18.63 -0.05 -40.99
CA ILE A 356 -18.07 1.22 -41.41
C ILE A 356 -19.16 2.29 -41.32
N GLY A 357 -18.88 3.39 -40.64
CA GLY A 357 -19.74 4.56 -40.59
C GLY A 357 -19.29 5.60 -41.63
N SER A 358 -20.23 6.27 -42.28
CA SER A 358 -19.98 7.42 -43.16
C SER A 358 -20.90 8.58 -42.82
N ARG A 359 -20.46 9.79 -43.07
CA ARG A 359 -21.24 11.02 -42.88
C ARG A 359 -21.34 11.77 -44.20
N GLU A 360 -22.60 12.01 -44.59
CA GLU A 360 -22.90 12.88 -45.73
C GLU A 360 -23.47 14.21 -45.23
N ILE A 361 -22.93 15.31 -45.73
CA ILE A 361 -23.41 16.67 -45.44
C ILE A 361 -24.41 17.04 -46.53
N THR A 362 -25.70 16.99 -46.19
CA THR A 362 -26.79 17.26 -47.13
C THR A 362 -27.15 18.74 -47.26
N ASN A 363 -26.73 19.58 -46.33
CA ASN A 363 -26.92 21.03 -46.40
C ASN A 363 -25.91 21.77 -45.56
N ARG A 364 -25.33 22.84 -46.06
CA ARG A 364 -24.56 23.84 -45.29
C ARG A 364 -25.44 25.09 -45.22
N ALA A 365 -25.97 25.37 -43.99
CA ALA A 365 -26.61 26.66 -43.71
C ALA A 365 -25.51 27.74 -43.52
#